data_e0bb2eb14b95e110498c326416ffc909
#
_entry.id   e0bb2eb14b95e110498c326416ffc909
#
_cell.length_a   1.000
_cell.length_b   1.000
_cell.length_c   1.000
_cell.angle_alpha   90.00
_cell.angle_beta   90.00
_cell.angle_gamma   90.00
#
_symmetry.space_group_name_H-M   'P 1'
#
loop_
_entity.id
_entity.type
_entity.pdbx_description
1 polymer ?
#
loop_
_entity_poly.entity_id
_entity_poly.type
_entity_poly.pdbx_seq_one_letter_code
_entity_poly.pdbx_strand_id
1 'polypeptide(L)'
;MVQSSLANVGKMIFFILLQVLIFNNINFWGYANPYIYILFILTLPSSTNRYALLLYAFAIGFAIDVFEHTGGVNAFATVLVAYLRNPLINLLSNQNVDELGTSKFANFSFLQWSVYIVVLILIQHLSIDLIESLQWHNFWLIVERSLIGTLISIILSAIYILSFPPKRQSEI
;
A
#
# COMPACT_ATOMS: atom_id res chain seq x y z
N MET A 1 -13.08 -18.41 8.22
CA MET A 1 -12.94 -17.00 8.65
C MET A 1 -11.79 -16.76 9.63
N VAL A 2 -11.66 -17.48 10.75
CA VAL A 2 -10.57 -17.25 11.72
C VAL A 2 -9.18 -17.52 11.15
N GLN A 3 -9.02 -18.55 10.35
CA GLN A 3 -7.73 -18.95 9.76
C GLN A 3 -7.18 -17.91 8.74
N SER A 4 -8.08 -17.22 8.02
CA SER A 4 -7.69 -16.13 7.11
C SER A 4 -7.28 -14.86 7.86
N SER A 5 -7.89 -14.57 9.02
CA SER A 5 -7.52 -13.42 9.84
C SER A 5 -6.14 -13.60 10.49
N LEU A 6 -5.82 -14.79 10.97
CA LEU A 6 -4.51 -15.08 11.56
C LEU A 6 -3.38 -14.97 10.53
N ALA A 7 -3.61 -15.46 9.31
CA ALA A 7 -2.66 -15.33 8.21
C ALA A 7 -2.44 -13.86 7.81
N ASN A 8 -3.50 -13.04 7.82
CA ASN A 8 -3.39 -11.61 7.53
C ASN A 8 -2.60 -10.87 8.63
N VAL A 9 -2.81 -11.22 9.90
CA VAL A 9 -2.03 -10.64 11.02
C VAL A 9 -0.56 -11.01 10.89
N GLY A 10 -0.24 -12.29 10.61
CA GLY A 10 1.15 -12.72 10.38
C GLY A 10 1.82 -11.99 9.21
N LYS A 11 1.07 -11.80 8.11
CA LYS A 11 1.54 -11.03 6.95
C LYS A 11 1.75 -9.55 7.30
N MET A 12 0.86 -8.95 8.08
CA MET A 12 0.99 -7.57 8.56
C MET A 12 2.27 -7.39 9.39
N ILE A 13 2.52 -8.28 10.35
CA ILE A 13 3.72 -8.26 11.19
C ILE A 13 4.98 -8.41 10.31
N PHE A 14 4.96 -9.31 9.33
CA PHE A 14 6.07 -9.47 8.39
C PHE A 14 6.40 -8.16 7.66
N PHE A 15 5.40 -7.45 7.13
CA PHE A 15 5.62 -6.19 6.43
C PHE A 15 6.08 -5.07 7.35
N ILE A 16 5.61 -5.02 8.61
CA ILE A 16 6.09 -4.07 9.62
C ILE A 16 7.59 -4.33 9.90
N LEU A 17 7.97 -5.58 10.17
CA LEU A 17 9.36 -5.93 10.44
C LEU A 17 10.25 -5.66 9.23
N LEU A 18 9.80 -6.00 8.03
CA LEU A 18 10.52 -5.74 6.79
C LEU A 18 10.79 -4.23 6.61
N GLN A 19 9.78 -3.40 6.83
CA GLN A 19 9.89 -1.94 6.74
C GLN A 19 10.87 -1.42 7.79
N VAL A 20 10.64 -1.73 9.06
CA VAL A 20 11.40 -1.15 10.19
C VAL A 20 12.85 -1.62 10.21
N LEU A 21 13.11 -2.91 9.98
CA LEU A 21 14.45 -3.47 10.08
C LEU A 21 15.31 -3.24 8.85
N ILE A 22 14.69 -3.17 7.67
CA ILE A 22 15.43 -3.08 6.41
C ILE A 22 15.22 -1.70 5.77
N PHE A 23 14.01 -1.35 5.42
CA PHE A 23 13.75 -0.19 4.56
C PHE A 23 13.90 1.16 5.26
N ASN A 24 13.60 1.26 6.56
CA ASN A 24 13.86 2.49 7.33
C ASN A 24 15.34 2.81 7.49
N ASN A 25 16.21 1.79 7.34
CA ASN A 25 17.66 1.98 7.40
C ASN A 25 18.31 2.22 6.03
N ILE A 26 17.53 2.04 4.94
CA ILE A 26 18.01 2.27 3.57
C ILE A 26 17.52 3.65 3.12
N ASN A 27 18.35 4.64 3.38
CA ASN A 27 18.10 6.00 2.91
C ASN A 27 18.74 6.15 1.53
N PHE A 28 17.95 5.97 0.45
CA PHE A 28 18.47 6.14 -0.92
C PHE A 28 18.88 7.60 -1.13
N TRP A 29 20.18 7.86 -1.11
CA TRP A 29 20.82 9.17 -1.28
C TRP A 29 20.36 10.26 -0.29
N GLY A 30 19.79 9.89 0.86
CA GLY A 30 19.28 10.85 1.85
C GLY A 30 17.95 11.52 1.48
N TYR A 31 17.31 11.13 0.39
CA TYR A 31 16.14 11.83 -0.12
C TYR A 31 14.84 11.03 -0.11
N ALA A 32 14.87 9.71 -0.24
CA ALA A 32 13.65 8.94 -0.39
C ALA A 32 13.68 7.62 0.38
N ASN A 33 12.66 7.40 1.20
CA ASN A 33 12.42 6.13 1.89
C ASN A 33 11.38 5.32 1.12
N PRO A 34 11.67 4.07 0.73
CA PRO A 34 10.67 3.22 0.10
C PRO A 34 9.68 2.70 1.15
N TYR A 35 8.39 2.87 0.90
CA TYR A 35 7.34 2.40 1.79
C TYR A 35 6.77 1.05 1.31
N ILE A 36 7.45 -0.05 1.66
CA ILE A 36 7.06 -1.41 1.24
C ILE A 36 5.86 -1.95 2.01
N TYR A 37 5.64 -1.50 3.23
CA TYR A 37 4.53 -1.97 4.07
C TYR A 37 3.15 -1.75 3.42
N ILE A 38 3.03 -0.78 2.51
CA ILE A 38 1.78 -0.53 1.77
C ILE A 38 1.33 -1.75 0.96
N LEU A 39 2.27 -2.61 0.52
CA LEU A 39 1.96 -3.84 -0.21
C LEU A 39 1.03 -4.78 0.57
N PHE A 40 1.09 -4.75 1.90
CA PHE A 40 0.13 -5.49 2.71
C PHE A 40 -1.30 -5.09 2.34
N ILE A 41 -1.60 -3.78 2.32
CA ILE A 41 -2.93 -3.27 1.98
C ILE A 41 -3.29 -3.55 0.52
N LEU A 42 -2.34 -3.34 -0.40
CA LEU A 42 -2.57 -3.52 -1.83
C LEU A 42 -2.86 -4.98 -2.21
N THR A 43 -2.26 -5.93 -1.50
CA THR A 43 -2.37 -7.37 -1.80
C THR A 43 -3.45 -8.09 -0.98
N LEU A 44 -4.18 -7.41 -0.08
CA LEU A 44 -5.34 -7.99 0.57
C LEU A 44 -6.43 -8.35 -0.46
N PRO A 45 -7.21 -9.42 -0.27
CA PRO A 45 -8.32 -9.76 -1.17
C PRO A 45 -9.28 -8.59 -1.39
N SER A 46 -9.83 -8.44 -2.61
CA SER A 46 -10.83 -7.40 -2.90
C SER A 46 -12.13 -7.59 -2.12
N SER A 47 -12.41 -8.82 -1.70
CA SER A 47 -13.54 -9.19 -0.84
C SER A 47 -13.36 -8.84 0.65
N THR A 48 -12.22 -8.23 1.02
CA THR A 48 -11.99 -7.82 2.41
C THR A 48 -13.00 -6.76 2.82
N ASN A 49 -13.67 -6.98 3.96
CA ASN A 49 -14.63 -6.02 4.51
C ASN A 49 -13.98 -4.64 4.65
N ARG A 50 -14.71 -3.58 4.23
CA ARG A 50 -14.20 -2.21 4.23
C ARG A 50 -13.71 -1.75 5.61
N TYR A 51 -14.44 -2.09 6.67
CA TYR A 51 -14.05 -1.70 8.03
C TYR A 51 -12.79 -2.42 8.49
N ALA A 52 -12.68 -3.72 8.18
CA ALA A 52 -11.48 -4.50 8.47
C ALA A 52 -10.26 -3.97 7.69
N LEU A 53 -10.45 -3.59 6.42
CA LEU A 53 -9.41 -3.00 5.60
C LEU A 53 -8.87 -1.70 6.19
N LEU A 54 -9.76 -0.79 6.62
CA LEU A 54 -9.39 0.48 7.25
C LEU A 54 -8.70 0.26 8.60
N LEU A 55 -9.16 -0.74 9.38
CA LEU A 55 -8.54 -1.09 10.65
C LEU A 55 -7.13 -1.64 10.45
N TYR A 56 -6.92 -2.53 9.47
CA TYR A 56 -5.59 -3.02 9.13
C TYR A 56 -4.68 -1.89 8.64
N ALA A 57 -5.20 -0.97 7.83
CA ALA A 57 -4.44 0.18 7.33
C ALA A 57 -4.00 1.10 8.47
N PHE A 58 -4.91 1.39 9.40
CA PHE A 58 -4.59 2.16 10.59
C PHE A 58 -3.54 1.45 11.45
N ALA A 59 -3.75 0.16 11.72
CA ALA A 59 -2.85 -0.60 12.60
C ALA A 59 -1.42 -0.69 12.03
N ILE A 60 -1.26 -0.97 10.73
CA ILE A 60 0.07 -1.05 10.12
C ILE A 60 0.74 0.34 10.04
N GLY A 61 0.01 1.37 9.60
CA GLY A 61 0.55 2.73 9.52
C GLY A 61 0.92 3.28 10.89
N PHE A 62 0.09 3.06 11.92
CA PHE A 62 0.37 3.46 13.29
C PHE A 62 1.59 2.73 13.87
N ALA A 63 1.73 1.43 13.57
CA ALA A 63 2.94 0.71 13.96
C ALA A 63 4.20 1.33 13.37
N ILE A 64 4.18 1.70 12.07
CA ILE A 64 5.31 2.39 11.43
C ILE A 64 5.56 3.76 12.08
N ASP A 65 4.51 4.54 12.35
CA ASP A 65 4.62 5.84 13.04
C ASP A 65 5.31 5.74 14.40
N VAL A 66 5.03 4.67 15.16
CA VAL A 66 5.69 4.44 16.46
C VAL A 66 7.20 4.22 16.30
N PHE A 67 7.62 3.51 15.26
CA PHE A 67 9.05 3.26 15.01
C PHE A 67 9.77 4.44 14.35
N GLU A 68 9.08 5.19 13.50
CA GLU A 68 9.64 6.35 12.78
C GLU A 68 9.47 7.67 13.54
N HIS A 69 8.67 7.69 14.62
CA HIS A 69 8.34 8.88 15.41
C HIS A 69 7.64 9.97 14.58
N THR A 70 6.83 9.58 13.61
CA THR A 70 6.19 10.48 12.62
C THR A 70 4.82 11.00 13.04
N GLY A 71 4.34 10.62 14.24
CA GLY A 71 3.16 11.26 14.85
C GLY A 71 1.83 11.04 14.12
N GLY A 72 1.68 9.92 13.35
CA GLY A 72 0.42 9.56 12.69
C GLY A 72 0.40 9.82 11.19
N VAL A 73 1.49 10.26 10.60
CA VAL A 73 1.61 10.56 9.15
C VAL A 73 1.41 9.30 8.32
N ASN A 74 2.10 8.22 8.69
CA ASN A 74 1.97 6.91 8.01
C ASN A 74 0.59 6.31 8.21
N ALA A 75 0.00 6.43 9.41
CA ALA A 75 -1.36 5.96 9.67
C ALA A 75 -2.37 6.69 8.78
N PHE A 76 -2.28 8.02 8.69
CA PHE A 76 -3.15 8.82 7.83
C PHE A 76 -3.02 8.40 6.36
N ALA A 77 -1.80 8.37 5.83
CA ALA A 77 -1.55 8.05 4.43
C ALA A 77 -2.04 6.64 4.07
N THR A 78 -1.80 5.65 4.95
CA THR A 78 -2.22 4.27 4.72
C THR A 78 -3.74 4.10 4.78
N VAL A 79 -4.42 4.79 5.69
CA VAL A 79 -5.89 4.81 5.76
C VAL A 79 -6.48 5.48 4.52
N LEU A 80 -5.89 6.58 4.05
CA LEU A 80 -6.30 7.24 2.81
C LEU A 80 -6.19 6.30 1.60
N VAL A 81 -5.07 5.60 1.45
CA VAL A 81 -4.87 4.60 0.40
C VAL A 81 -5.89 3.47 0.50
N ALA A 82 -6.12 2.94 1.70
CA ALA A 82 -7.12 1.90 1.92
C ALA A 82 -8.54 2.37 1.58
N TYR A 83 -8.86 3.62 1.88
CA TYR A 83 -10.14 4.23 1.52
C TYR A 83 -10.33 4.35 0.02
N LEU A 84 -9.30 4.80 -0.71
CA LEU A 84 -9.33 4.99 -2.16
C LEU A 84 -9.19 3.68 -2.95
N ARG A 85 -8.73 2.60 -2.30
CA ARG A 85 -8.51 1.31 -2.94
C ARG A 85 -9.75 0.75 -3.62
N ASN A 86 -10.88 0.68 -2.95
CA ASN A 86 -12.11 0.10 -3.49
C ASN A 86 -12.70 0.94 -4.65
N PRO A 87 -12.83 2.27 -4.54
CA PRO A 87 -13.17 3.14 -5.66
C PRO A 87 -12.28 2.92 -6.90
N LEU A 88 -10.97 2.81 -6.70
CA LEU A 88 -10.03 2.60 -7.81
C LEU A 88 -10.20 1.20 -8.44
N ILE A 89 -10.39 0.15 -7.63
CA ILE A 89 -10.69 -1.20 -8.14
C ILE A 89 -11.98 -1.17 -8.98
N ASN A 90 -13.02 -0.48 -8.54
CA ASN A 90 -14.27 -0.37 -9.28
C ASN A 90 -14.08 0.37 -10.60
N LEU A 91 -13.33 1.46 -10.59
CA LEU A 91 -13.02 2.23 -11.79
C LEU A 91 -12.26 1.39 -12.83
N LEU A 92 -11.29 0.60 -12.38
CA LEU A 92 -10.45 -0.22 -13.26
C LEU A 92 -11.17 -1.49 -13.76
N SER A 93 -12.07 -2.08 -12.94
CA SER A 93 -12.74 -3.32 -13.28
C SER A 93 -14.01 -3.14 -14.13
N ASN A 94 -14.49 -1.90 -14.32
CA ASN A 94 -15.80 -1.60 -14.95
C ASN A 94 -17.00 -2.34 -14.32
N GLN A 95 -16.88 -2.82 -13.09
CA GLN A 95 -17.92 -3.58 -12.37
C GLN A 95 -18.01 -3.13 -10.92
N ASN A 96 -19.21 -3.12 -10.35
CA ASN A 96 -19.40 -2.78 -8.93
C ASN A 96 -18.85 -3.88 -8.01
N VAL A 97 -18.16 -3.50 -6.92
CA VAL A 97 -17.53 -4.44 -5.96
C VAL A 97 -18.55 -5.35 -5.28
N ASP A 98 -19.80 -4.90 -5.20
CA ASP A 98 -20.83 -5.56 -4.37
C ASP A 98 -21.49 -6.78 -5.04
N GLU A 99 -21.30 -6.99 -6.35
CA GLU A 99 -22.07 -7.98 -7.11
C GLU A 99 -21.41 -9.36 -7.27
N LEU A 100 -20.12 -9.51 -7.00
CA LEU A 100 -19.43 -10.78 -7.23
C LEU A 100 -18.51 -11.15 -6.06
N GLY A 101 -18.88 -12.15 -5.30
CA GLY A 101 -18.07 -12.75 -4.23
C GLY A 101 -16.71 -13.32 -4.64
N THR A 102 -16.30 -13.08 -5.88
CA THR A 102 -15.01 -13.50 -6.44
C THR A 102 -14.00 -12.35 -6.37
N SER A 103 -12.75 -12.68 -6.07
CA SER A 103 -11.66 -11.72 -6.02
C SER A 103 -11.49 -11.02 -7.39
N LYS A 104 -11.87 -9.75 -7.51
CA LYS A 104 -11.77 -8.96 -8.75
C LYS A 104 -10.35 -8.89 -9.30
N PHE A 105 -9.36 -9.04 -8.45
CA PHE A 105 -7.97 -9.10 -8.85
C PHE A 105 -7.62 -10.26 -9.79
N ALA A 106 -8.38 -11.36 -9.75
CA ALA A 106 -8.14 -12.50 -10.64
C ALA A 106 -8.32 -12.13 -12.13
N ASN A 107 -9.15 -11.13 -12.42
CA ASN A 107 -9.50 -10.71 -13.77
C ASN A 107 -8.75 -9.45 -14.25
N PHE A 108 -7.88 -8.87 -13.42
CA PHE A 108 -7.12 -7.69 -13.82
C PHE A 108 -6.09 -8.04 -14.89
N SER A 109 -6.10 -7.27 -15.99
CA SER A 109 -5.00 -7.26 -16.95
C SER A 109 -3.72 -6.71 -16.31
N PHE A 110 -2.58 -6.99 -16.92
CA PHE A 110 -1.30 -6.44 -16.47
C PHE A 110 -1.34 -4.90 -16.36
N LEU A 111 -1.96 -4.22 -17.32
CA LEU A 111 -2.10 -2.76 -17.30
C LEU A 111 -2.94 -2.27 -16.11
N GLN A 112 -4.08 -2.92 -15.83
CA GLN A 112 -4.94 -2.56 -14.69
C GLN A 112 -4.21 -2.74 -13.36
N TRP A 113 -3.44 -3.82 -13.20
CA TRP A 113 -2.59 -4.05 -12.05
C TRP A 113 -1.52 -2.97 -11.90
N SER A 114 -0.85 -2.61 -12.99
CA SER A 114 0.19 -1.58 -12.98
C SER A 114 -0.38 -0.22 -12.58
N VAL A 115 -1.49 0.20 -13.18
CA VAL A 115 -2.16 1.46 -12.83
C VAL A 115 -2.61 1.47 -11.38
N TYR A 116 -3.20 0.38 -10.90
CA TYR A 116 -3.64 0.24 -9.51
C TYR A 116 -2.48 0.44 -8.52
N ILE A 117 -1.35 -0.24 -8.73
CA ILE A 117 -0.18 -0.16 -7.86
C ILE A 117 0.45 1.23 -7.92
N VAL A 118 0.70 1.75 -9.13
CA VAL A 118 1.36 3.05 -9.33
C VAL A 118 0.56 4.19 -8.69
N VAL A 119 -0.75 4.24 -8.93
CA VAL A 119 -1.60 5.30 -8.40
C VAL A 119 -1.64 5.28 -6.88
N LEU A 120 -1.82 4.10 -6.26
CA LEU A 120 -1.93 4.02 -4.81
C LEU A 120 -0.60 4.23 -4.09
N ILE A 121 0.51 3.77 -4.65
CA ILE A 121 1.85 4.06 -4.10
C ILE A 121 2.17 5.56 -4.23
N LEU A 122 1.84 6.18 -5.37
CA LEU A 122 2.03 7.63 -5.56
C LEU A 122 1.22 8.44 -4.53
N ILE A 123 -0.04 8.08 -4.31
CA ILE A 123 -0.89 8.74 -3.29
C ILE A 123 -0.28 8.57 -1.90
N GLN A 124 0.26 7.39 -1.57
CA GLN A 124 0.94 7.14 -0.30
C GLN A 124 2.12 8.10 -0.11
N HIS A 125 3.05 8.15 -1.07
CA HIS A 125 4.23 9.02 -0.99
C HIS A 125 3.86 10.48 -0.93
N LEU A 126 2.98 10.95 -1.83
CA LEU A 126 2.52 12.35 -1.83
C LEU A 126 1.89 12.73 -0.49
N SER A 127 1.08 11.85 0.10
CA SER A 127 0.41 12.13 1.38
C SER A 127 1.44 12.29 2.51
N ILE A 128 2.43 11.41 2.57
CA ILE A 128 3.49 11.46 3.59
C ILE A 128 4.33 12.72 3.40
N ASP A 129 4.87 12.93 2.21
CA ASP A 129 5.77 14.05 1.93
C ASP A 129 5.06 15.41 2.09
N LEU A 130 3.77 15.52 1.74
CA LEU A 130 2.99 16.75 1.95
C LEU A 130 2.79 17.06 3.44
N ILE A 131 2.54 16.06 4.27
CA ILE A 131 2.33 16.26 5.71
C ILE A 131 3.66 16.54 6.41
N GLU A 132 4.72 15.82 6.09
CA GLU A 132 6.04 16.01 6.68
C GLU A 132 6.65 17.37 6.33
N SER A 133 6.39 17.86 5.11
CA SER A 133 6.99 19.10 4.62
C SER A 133 6.20 20.35 4.94
N LEU A 134 5.37 20.45 5.93
CA LEU A 134 4.53 21.60 6.37
C LEU A 134 5.00 23.02 5.96
N GLN A 135 6.10 23.14 5.27
CA GLN A 135 6.70 24.33 4.72
C GLN A 135 6.59 24.34 3.18
N TRP A 136 5.54 24.94 2.66
CA TRP A 136 5.22 25.08 1.23
C TRP A 136 6.32 25.74 0.35
N HIS A 137 7.39 26.20 0.95
CA HIS A 137 8.48 26.89 0.24
C HIS A 137 9.26 26.01 -0.74
N ASN A 138 9.16 24.68 -0.61
CA ASN A 138 9.92 23.72 -1.44
C ASN A 138 9.03 22.70 -2.14
N PHE A 139 7.92 23.13 -2.74
CA PHE A 139 6.96 22.24 -3.43
C PHE A 139 7.64 21.33 -4.46
N TRP A 140 8.57 21.83 -5.24
CA TRP A 140 9.30 21.02 -6.23
C TRP A 140 10.13 19.90 -5.59
N LEU A 141 10.73 20.15 -4.46
CA LEU A 141 11.49 19.15 -3.71
C LEU A 141 10.57 18.04 -3.16
N ILE A 142 9.36 18.37 -2.74
CA ILE A 142 8.34 17.39 -2.32
C ILE A 142 7.98 16.48 -3.50
N VAL A 143 7.68 17.07 -4.65
CA VAL A 143 7.31 16.33 -5.87
C VAL A 143 8.46 15.40 -6.29
N GLU A 144 9.69 15.90 -6.29
CA GLU A 144 10.88 15.10 -6.64
C GLU A 144 11.07 13.91 -5.69
N ARG A 145 11.01 14.14 -4.37
CA ARG A 145 11.10 13.08 -3.35
C ARG A 145 10.01 12.02 -3.52
N SER A 146 8.76 12.47 -3.66
CA SER A 146 7.61 11.57 -3.86
C SER A 146 7.75 10.73 -5.13
N LEU A 147 8.24 11.31 -6.23
CA LEU A 147 8.44 10.58 -7.48
C LEU A 147 9.57 9.54 -7.35
N ILE A 148 10.70 9.91 -6.75
CA ILE A 148 11.82 8.98 -6.54
C ILE A 148 11.39 7.85 -5.60
N GLY A 149 10.78 8.17 -4.46
CA GLY A 149 10.26 7.18 -3.52
C GLY A 149 9.23 6.24 -4.15
N THR A 150 8.32 6.80 -4.96
CA THR A 150 7.34 6.02 -5.72
C THR A 150 8.01 5.06 -6.69
N LEU A 151 9.00 5.51 -7.47
CA LEU A 151 9.72 4.66 -8.42
C LEU A 151 10.40 3.49 -7.71
N ILE A 152 11.11 3.76 -6.61
CA ILE A 152 11.78 2.71 -5.84
C ILE A 152 10.75 1.72 -5.27
N SER A 153 9.66 2.23 -4.70
CA SER A 153 8.60 1.39 -4.13
C SER A 153 7.88 0.55 -5.20
N ILE A 154 7.72 1.05 -6.43
CA ILE A 154 7.16 0.29 -7.55
C ILE A 154 8.10 -0.84 -7.96
N ILE A 155 9.40 -0.58 -8.09
CA ILE A 155 10.39 -1.62 -8.43
C ILE A 155 10.38 -2.74 -7.39
N LEU A 156 10.43 -2.39 -6.11
CA LEU A 156 10.39 -3.35 -5.03
C LEU A 156 9.05 -4.11 -4.97
N SER A 157 7.94 -3.42 -5.25
CA SER A 157 6.61 -4.02 -5.35
C SER A 157 6.53 -5.04 -6.49
N ALA A 158 7.10 -4.70 -7.65
CA ALA A 158 7.16 -5.60 -8.78
C ALA A 158 7.99 -6.86 -8.46
N ILE A 159 9.14 -6.71 -7.83
CA ILE A 159 9.97 -7.84 -7.36
C ILE A 159 9.17 -8.72 -6.41
N TYR A 160 8.47 -8.13 -5.43
CA TYR A 160 7.65 -8.90 -4.49
C TYR A 160 6.54 -9.67 -5.19
N ILE A 161 5.78 -9.03 -6.08
CA ILE A 161 4.65 -9.65 -6.78
C ILE A 161 5.11 -10.76 -7.74
N LEU A 162 6.25 -10.57 -8.41
CA LEU A 162 6.85 -11.60 -9.27
C LEU A 162 7.34 -12.81 -8.46
N SER A 163 7.86 -12.57 -7.25
CA SER A 163 8.32 -13.64 -6.36
C SER A 163 7.16 -14.39 -5.68
N PHE A 164 6.07 -13.69 -5.40
CA PHE A 164 4.89 -14.22 -4.72
C PHE A 164 3.61 -13.87 -5.49
N PRO A 165 3.37 -14.47 -6.66
CA PRO A 165 2.20 -14.14 -7.45
C PRO A 165 0.92 -14.38 -6.64
N PRO A 166 -0.05 -13.45 -6.68
CA PRO A 166 -1.32 -13.64 -6.01
C PRO A 166 -1.97 -14.92 -6.55
N LYS A 167 -2.35 -15.82 -5.64
CA LYS A 167 -2.99 -17.08 -6.03
C LYS A 167 -4.22 -16.77 -6.88
N ARG A 168 -4.20 -17.15 -8.16
CA ARG A 168 -5.43 -17.30 -8.93
C ARG A 168 -6.26 -18.35 -8.18
N GLN A 169 -7.39 -17.95 -7.64
CA GLN A 169 -8.39 -18.92 -7.22
C GLN A 169 -8.90 -19.58 -8.50
N SER A 170 -8.28 -20.71 -8.85
CA SER A 170 -8.85 -21.61 -9.85
C SER A 170 -10.19 -22.06 -9.31
N GLU A 171 -11.20 -21.94 -10.15
CA GLU A 171 -12.56 -22.45 -9.99
C GLU A 171 -12.55 -23.85 -9.35
N ILE A 172 -13.27 -23.98 -8.26
CA ILE A 172 -13.85 -25.25 -7.81
C ILE A 172 -15.35 -25.08 -7.89
#